data_aba828008a9ce2be78b9c1f03f29c660
#
_entry.id   aba828008a9ce2be78b9c1f03f29c660
#
_cell.length_a   1.000
_cell.length_b   1.000
_cell.length_c   1.000
_cell.angle_alpha   90.00
_cell.angle_beta   90.00
_cell.angle_gamma   90.00
#
_symmetry.space_group_name_H-M   'P 1'
#
loop_
_entity.id
_entity.type
_entity.pdbx_description
1 polymer ?
#
loop_
_entity_poly.entity_id
_entity_poly.type
_entity_poly.pdbx_seq_one_letter_code
_entity_poly.pdbx_strand_id
1 'polypeptide(L)'
;GDVVEWSRYESYWRYMLDDNFGYFSKIPTMAVSGNHDTTYKSGDGSSETFKHFNYAMPTQSTAYGFYYSYSYGDVKFIMINTNDLTAASDLKAEQMKWLENELKKTTEKWTIVSLHNPLYSPGKWGSGPNNAIARQLTAQLSDLFAEYGVDLVLQGHDHMISKTKPLGIGSLPVHETKETIDGVEYSVDPKGTIYVMNGPAGNQARTEVYPHDDSLYDYAEGSDACSWA
;
A
#
# COMPACT_ATOMS: atom_id res chain seq x y z
N GLY A 1 0.14 0.73 6.55
CA GLY A 1 -0.50 1.76 7.36
C GLY A 1 -1.39 1.15 8.42
N ASP A 2 -2.08 2.00 9.16
CA ASP A 2 -2.86 1.61 10.34
C ASP A 2 -1.99 0.88 11.37
N VAL A 3 -0.86 1.52 11.71
CA VAL A 3 0.08 1.04 12.72
C VAL A 3 -0.57 1.02 14.09
N VAL A 4 -1.52 1.93 14.32
CA VAL A 4 -2.31 2.04 15.55
C VAL A 4 -3.81 2.14 15.25
N GLU A 5 -4.65 1.70 16.19
CA GLU A 5 -6.12 1.78 16.04
C GLU A 5 -6.65 3.23 16.17
N TRP A 6 -6.07 4.04 17.07
CA TRP A 6 -6.50 5.42 17.34
C TRP A 6 -5.29 6.32 17.59
N SER A 7 -4.84 7.02 16.58
CA SER A 7 -3.63 7.87 16.61
C SER A 7 -3.63 8.95 17.72
N ARG A 8 -4.81 9.43 18.10
CA ARG A 8 -4.96 10.45 19.16
C ARG A 8 -4.60 9.97 20.57
N TYR A 9 -4.52 8.67 20.78
CA TYR A 9 -4.19 8.10 22.09
C TYR A 9 -2.74 7.62 22.11
N GLU A 10 -1.89 8.31 22.84
CA GLU A 10 -0.48 7.97 23.02
C GLU A 10 -0.24 6.54 23.50
N SER A 11 -1.19 5.96 24.24
CA SER A 11 -1.10 4.57 24.71
C SER A 11 -1.01 3.56 23.58
N TYR A 12 -1.67 3.79 22.43
CA TYR A 12 -1.58 2.88 21.27
C TYR A 12 -0.19 2.92 20.64
N TRP A 13 0.40 4.13 20.52
CA TRP A 13 1.76 4.30 20.02
C TRP A 13 2.78 3.64 20.94
N ARG A 14 2.60 3.79 22.26
CA ARG A 14 3.46 3.13 23.25
C ARG A 14 3.35 1.62 23.15
N TYR A 15 2.15 1.04 23.05
CA TYR A 15 1.97 -0.39 22.84
C TYR A 15 2.72 -0.86 21.57
N MET A 16 2.61 -0.13 20.47
CA MET A 16 3.25 -0.51 19.25
C MET A 16 4.77 -0.36 19.29
N LEU A 17 5.26 0.78 19.77
CA LEU A 17 6.68 1.14 19.70
C LEU A 17 7.48 0.68 20.93
N ASP A 18 6.99 0.90 22.15
CA ASP A 18 7.72 0.58 23.40
C ASP A 18 7.68 -0.93 23.65
N ASP A 19 6.54 -1.57 23.54
CA ASP A 19 6.40 -3.01 23.80
C ASP A 19 7.13 -3.85 22.74
N ASN A 20 7.28 -3.30 21.53
CA ASN A 20 8.02 -3.92 20.44
C ASN A 20 9.41 -3.29 20.20
N PHE A 21 9.93 -2.51 21.13
CA PHE A 21 11.21 -1.81 21.00
C PHE A 21 12.38 -2.73 20.62
N GLY A 22 12.36 -3.97 21.10
CA GLY A 22 13.37 -4.97 20.76
C GLY A 22 13.46 -5.28 19.27
N TYR A 23 12.38 -5.10 18.51
CA TYR A 23 12.32 -5.26 17.05
C TYR A 23 12.63 -3.94 16.35
N PHE A 24 11.88 -2.88 16.65
CA PHE A 24 12.03 -1.57 16.00
C PHE A 24 13.40 -0.93 16.19
N SER A 25 14.09 -1.23 17.29
CA SER A 25 15.47 -0.77 17.51
C SER A 25 16.53 -1.47 16.66
N LYS A 26 16.19 -2.57 15.99
CA LYS A 26 17.11 -3.40 15.22
C LYS A 26 16.76 -3.53 13.75
N ILE A 27 15.49 -3.33 13.40
CA ILE A 27 14.97 -3.52 12.05
C ILE A 27 14.52 -2.16 11.53
N PRO A 28 15.13 -1.63 10.45
CA PRO A 28 14.65 -0.41 9.81
C PRO A 28 13.18 -0.56 9.42
N THR A 29 12.35 0.35 9.91
CA THR A 29 10.90 0.33 9.64
C THR A 29 10.52 1.55 8.84
N MET A 30 9.96 1.33 7.66
CA MET A 30 9.54 2.37 6.73
C MET A 30 8.02 2.34 6.62
N ALA A 31 7.35 3.24 7.37
CA ALA A 31 5.90 3.26 7.48
C ALA A 31 5.22 3.98 6.31
N VAL A 32 4.03 3.52 5.96
CA VAL A 32 3.04 4.22 5.14
C VAL A 32 1.96 4.74 6.08
N SER A 33 1.47 5.95 5.87
CA SER A 33 0.37 6.49 6.68
C SER A 33 -0.96 5.82 6.34
N GLY A 34 -1.57 5.17 7.33
CA GLY A 34 -2.94 4.67 7.24
C GLY A 34 -3.98 5.68 7.76
N ASN A 35 -5.25 5.42 7.56
CA ASN A 35 -6.31 6.32 8.00
C ASN A 35 -6.47 6.34 9.54
N HIS A 36 -6.06 5.29 10.23
CA HIS A 36 -6.05 5.24 11.69
C HIS A 36 -4.83 5.94 12.30
N ASP A 37 -3.72 6.05 11.55
CA ASP A 37 -2.50 6.75 11.96
C ASP A 37 -2.61 8.27 11.82
N THR A 38 -3.56 8.75 11.04
CA THR A 38 -3.82 10.16 10.81
C THR A 38 -4.98 10.64 11.66
N THR A 39 -5.15 11.96 11.75
CA THR A 39 -6.21 12.57 12.55
C THR A 39 -7.61 12.46 11.95
N TYR A 40 -7.81 11.67 10.93
CA TYR A 40 -9.15 11.40 10.42
C TYR A 40 -10.14 11.03 11.55
N LYS A 41 -9.65 10.39 12.60
CA LYS A 41 -10.44 10.03 13.79
C LYS A 41 -10.21 10.92 15.02
N SER A 42 -9.34 11.93 14.96
CA SER A 42 -9.08 12.86 16.07
C SER A 42 -9.74 14.22 15.92
N GLY A 43 -10.18 14.59 14.74
CA GLY A 43 -10.97 15.79 14.50
C GLY A 43 -10.20 17.12 14.46
N ASP A 44 -8.89 17.14 14.67
CA ASP A 44 -8.08 18.37 14.70
C ASP A 44 -7.24 18.64 13.45
N GLY A 45 -7.27 17.72 12.49
CA GLY A 45 -6.59 17.89 11.19
C GLY A 45 -5.06 17.74 11.21
N SER A 46 -4.44 17.35 12.34
CA SER A 46 -3.00 17.09 12.42
C SER A 46 -2.67 15.60 12.31
N SER A 47 -1.57 15.23 11.68
CA SER A 47 -1.11 13.85 11.66
C SER A 47 -0.26 13.53 12.88
N GLU A 48 -0.68 12.56 13.67
CA GLU A 48 0.08 12.06 14.82
C GLU A 48 1.29 11.22 14.36
N THR A 49 1.26 10.70 13.14
CA THR A 49 2.34 9.87 12.58
C THR A 49 3.70 10.56 12.63
N PHE A 50 3.76 11.88 12.43
CA PHE A 50 5.00 12.67 12.48
C PHE A 50 5.67 12.70 13.85
N LYS A 51 4.93 12.50 14.91
CA LYS A 51 5.48 12.49 16.28
C LYS A 51 6.26 11.20 16.56
N HIS A 52 5.93 10.14 15.85
CA HIS A 52 6.43 8.80 16.12
C HIS A 52 7.42 8.28 15.06
N PHE A 53 7.32 8.77 13.82
CA PHE A 53 8.23 8.40 12.73
C PHE A 53 9.01 9.63 12.25
N ASN A 54 10.29 9.67 12.60
CA ASN A 54 11.20 10.75 12.20
C ASN A 54 12.22 10.23 11.19
N TYR A 55 11.86 10.29 9.91
CA TYR A 55 12.76 9.88 8.84
C TYR A 55 13.72 11.00 8.45
N ALA A 56 15.02 10.69 8.43
CA ALA A 56 16.08 11.63 8.04
C ALA A 56 16.18 11.88 6.53
N MET A 57 15.39 11.19 5.72
CA MET A 57 15.38 11.32 4.27
C MET A 57 14.45 12.45 3.82
N PRO A 58 14.57 12.92 2.56
CA PRO A 58 13.63 13.86 1.98
C PRO A 58 12.21 13.28 2.05
N THR A 59 11.37 13.89 2.86
CA THR A 59 9.99 13.46 3.11
C THR A 59 9.08 14.64 2.87
N GLN A 60 8.05 14.44 2.05
CA GLN A 60 6.99 15.42 1.88
C GLN A 60 5.93 15.16 2.94
N SER A 61 5.55 16.17 3.70
CA SER A 61 4.56 16.05 4.75
C SER A 61 3.29 16.83 4.43
N THR A 62 2.16 16.27 4.82
CA THR A 62 0.84 16.88 4.72
C THR A 62 0.14 16.85 6.08
N ALA A 63 -0.99 17.52 6.22
CA ALA A 63 -1.81 17.45 7.42
C ALA A 63 -2.29 16.03 7.75
N TYR A 64 -2.24 15.11 6.77
CA TYR A 64 -2.76 13.74 6.89
C TYR A 64 -1.69 12.65 6.79
N GLY A 65 -0.43 12.98 7.05
CA GLY A 65 0.67 12.02 6.99
C GLY A 65 1.80 12.47 6.07
N PHE A 66 2.53 11.53 5.53
CA PHE A 66 3.69 11.79 4.70
C PHE A 66 3.77 10.85 3.51
N TYR A 67 4.48 11.27 2.48
CA TYR A 67 4.89 10.46 1.34
C TYR A 67 6.36 10.73 1.03
N TYR A 68 7.08 9.70 0.58
CA TYR A 68 8.52 9.76 0.37
C TYR A 68 9.00 8.59 -0.49
N SER A 69 10.26 8.64 -0.90
CA SER A 69 10.92 7.54 -1.58
C SER A 69 12.34 7.33 -1.05
N TYR A 70 12.85 6.14 -1.22
CA TYR A 70 14.24 5.79 -0.94
C TYR A 70 14.66 4.61 -1.80
N SER A 71 15.97 4.38 -1.90
CA SER A 71 16.51 3.21 -2.58
C SER A 71 17.30 2.36 -1.60
N TYR A 72 17.21 1.04 -1.77
CA TYR A 72 18.00 0.09 -1.04
C TYR A 72 18.49 -1.00 -2.00
N GLY A 73 19.81 -1.07 -2.23
CA GLY A 73 20.37 -1.88 -3.30
C GLY A 73 19.77 -1.51 -4.66
N ASP A 74 19.31 -2.51 -5.38
CA ASP A 74 18.72 -2.36 -6.72
C ASP A 74 17.20 -2.12 -6.69
N VAL A 75 16.65 -1.71 -5.54
CA VAL A 75 15.21 -1.52 -5.35
C VAL A 75 14.90 -0.05 -5.02
N LYS A 76 14.00 0.55 -5.79
CA LYS A 76 13.35 1.82 -5.47
C LYS A 76 12.06 1.56 -4.71
N PHE A 77 11.93 2.17 -3.54
CA PHE A 77 10.70 2.17 -2.75
C PHE A 77 10.04 3.54 -2.82
N ILE A 78 8.74 3.57 -3.13
CA ILE A 78 7.93 4.78 -3.21
C ILE A 78 6.73 4.62 -2.27
N MET A 79 6.69 5.45 -1.23
CA MET A 79 5.63 5.43 -0.21
C MET A 79 4.62 6.53 -0.50
N ILE A 80 3.38 6.16 -0.82
CA ILE A 80 2.29 7.07 -1.19
C ILE A 80 1.34 7.24 -0.01
N ASN A 81 0.93 8.48 0.24
CA ASN A 81 -0.09 8.80 1.23
C ASN A 81 -1.48 8.88 0.60
N THR A 82 -2.25 7.81 0.74
CA THR A 82 -3.62 7.72 0.24
C THR A 82 -4.68 8.26 1.21
N ASN A 83 -4.29 9.04 2.23
CA ASN A 83 -5.22 9.75 3.13
C ASN A 83 -5.34 11.23 2.77
N ASP A 84 -4.37 11.79 2.03
CA ASP A 84 -4.38 13.18 1.60
C ASP A 84 -5.01 13.32 0.21
N LEU A 85 -6.33 13.17 0.18
CA LEU A 85 -7.13 13.13 -1.03
C LEU A 85 -7.93 14.44 -1.22
N THR A 86 -8.37 14.66 -2.45
CA THR A 86 -9.38 15.66 -2.77
C THR A 86 -10.78 15.22 -2.31
N ALA A 87 -11.77 16.10 -2.38
CA ALA A 87 -13.16 15.75 -2.11
C ALA A 87 -13.71 14.68 -3.09
N ALA A 88 -13.09 14.53 -4.26
CA ALA A 88 -13.42 13.50 -5.24
C ALA A 88 -12.68 12.18 -5.03
N SER A 89 -11.89 12.06 -3.96
CA SER A 89 -11.04 10.92 -3.63
C SER A 89 -9.82 10.73 -4.54
N ASP A 90 -9.42 11.77 -5.27
CA ASP A 90 -8.18 11.79 -6.04
C ASP A 90 -6.98 12.08 -5.12
N LEU A 91 -5.81 11.52 -5.43
CA LEU A 91 -4.56 12.06 -4.90
C LEU A 91 -4.41 13.52 -5.31
N LYS A 92 -3.97 14.36 -4.38
CA LYS A 92 -3.74 15.77 -4.67
C LYS A 92 -2.69 15.95 -5.77
N ALA A 93 -2.89 16.96 -6.60
CA ALA A 93 -2.03 17.23 -7.75
C ALA A 93 -0.54 17.40 -7.38
N GLU A 94 -0.24 17.92 -6.21
CA GLU A 94 1.13 18.05 -5.70
C GLU A 94 1.79 16.69 -5.50
N GLN A 95 1.09 15.75 -4.86
CA GLN A 95 1.60 14.39 -4.65
C GLN A 95 1.68 13.63 -5.98
N MET A 96 0.71 13.78 -6.88
CA MET A 96 0.76 13.19 -8.22
C MET A 96 1.98 13.64 -9.01
N LYS A 97 2.24 14.95 -9.02
CA LYS A 97 3.42 15.51 -9.69
C LYS A 97 4.73 15.00 -9.09
N TRP A 98 4.79 14.88 -7.77
CA TRP A 98 5.95 14.30 -7.10
C TRP A 98 6.12 12.82 -7.48
N LEU A 99 5.05 12.03 -7.46
CA LEU A 99 5.05 10.61 -7.80
C LEU A 99 5.56 10.38 -9.24
N GLU A 100 5.02 11.09 -10.22
CA GLU A 100 5.49 11.01 -11.59
C GLU A 100 6.99 11.36 -11.72
N ASN A 101 7.46 12.37 -11.00
CA ASN A 101 8.86 12.74 -10.99
C ASN A 101 9.75 11.65 -10.37
N GLU A 102 9.30 10.99 -9.31
CA GLU A 102 10.02 9.88 -8.71
C GLU A 102 10.10 8.67 -9.65
N LEU A 103 8.98 8.30 -10.28
CA LEU A 103 8.93 7.23 -11.26
C LEU A 103 9.86 7.51 -12.46
N LYS A 104 9.83 8.73 -13.00
CA LYS A 104 10.70 9.15 -14.12
C LYS A 104 12.20 9.10 -13.80
N LYS A 105 12.57 9.29 -12.54
CA LYS A 105 13.97 9.28 -12.08
C LYS A 105 14.47 7.90 -11.70
N THR A 106 13.59 6.91 -11.56
CA THR A 106 13.94 5.56 -11.14
C THR A 106 14.89 4.93 -12.14
N THR A 107 16.02 4.44 -11.66
CA THR A 107 17.05 3.73 -12.41
C THR A 107 17.35 2.37 -11.82
N GLU A 108 16.78 2.08 -10.66
CA GLU A 108 16.89 0.81 -9.96
C GLU A 108 16.21 -0.30 -10.76
N LYS A 109 16.68 -1.53 -10.57
CA LYS A 109 16.15 -2.70 -11.26
C LYS A 109 14.69 -3.00 -10.91
N TRP A 110 14.33 -2.77 -9.65
CA TRP A 110 13.00 -3.05 -9.10
C TRP A 110 12.35 -1.80 -8.53
N THR A 111 11.07 -1.64 -8.77
CA THR A 111 10.26 -0.55 -8.23
C THR A 111 9.11 -1.10 -7.42
N ILE A 112 9.10 -0.79 -6.12
CA ILE A 112 8.04 -1.18 -5.19
C ILE A 112 7.32 0.06 -4.70
N VAL A 113 6.01 0.11 -4.92
CA VAL A 113 5.13 1.15 -4.36
C VAL A 113 4.41 0.60 -3.16
N SER A 114 4.32 1.37 -2.08
CA SER A 114 3.52 1.04 -0.91
C SER A 114 2.51 2.13 -0.61
N LEU A 115 1.28 1.73 -0.35
CA LEU A 115 0.17 2.62 -0.06
C LEU A 115 -0.83 1.94 0.89
N HIS A 116 -1.70 2.73 1.54
CA HIS A 116 -2.65 2.16 2.49
C HIS A 116 -3.98 1.79 1.83
N ASN A 117 -4.73 2.74 1.27
CA ASN A 117 -5.99 2.40 0.60
C ASN A 117 -5.72 1.62 -0.69
N PRO A 118 -6.38 0.48 -0.91
CA PRO A 118 -6.06 -0.40 -2.03
C PRO A 118 -6.53 0.16 -3.37
N LEU A 119 -5.86 -0.26 -4.45
CA LEU A 119 -6.38 -0.18 -5.82
C LEU A 119 -7.22 -1.41 -6.13
N TYR A 120 -6.72 -2.58 -5.78
CA TYR A 120 -7.37 -3.88 -6.03
C TYR A 120 -7.51 -4.66 -4.73
N SER A 121 -8.75 -4.94 -4.34
CA SER A 121 -9.07 -5.77 -3.19
C SER A 121 -10.42 -6.46 -3.39
N PRO A 122 -10.56 -7.73 -2.98
CA PRO A 122 -11.84 -8.43 -3.01
C PRO A 122 -12.78 -8.01 -1.88
N GLY A 123 -12.34 -7.17 -0.96
CA GLY A 123 -13.08 -6.78 0.23
C GLY A 123 -14.00 -5.56 0.05
N LYS A 124 -14.52 -5.11 1.18
CA LYS A 124 -15.52 -4.03 1.26
C LYS A 124 -15.08 -2.71 0.62
N TRP A 125 -13.80 -2.37 0.78
CA TRP A 125 -13.25 -1.08 0.34
C TRP A 125 -12.65 -1.12 -1.07
N GLY A 126 -12.41 -2.33 -1.60
CA GLY A 126 -11.94 -2.53 -2.97
C GLY A 126 -13.06 -2.83 -3.95
N SER A 127 -13.80 -3.93 -3.74
CA SER A 127 -14.88 -4.41 -4.62
C SER A 127 -16.27 -4.22 -4.04
N GLY A 128 -16.38 -4.01 -2.72
CA GLY A 128 -17.64 -3.85 -2.02
C GLY A 128 -18.24 -2.44 -2.09
N PRO A 129 -19.24 -2.15 -1.25
CA PRO A 129 -20.05 -0.92 -1.34
C PRO A 129 -19.28 0.37 -1.01
N ASN A 130 -18.13 0.29 -0.37
CA ASN A 130 -17.31 1.44 0.04
C ASN A 130 -16.10 1.69 -0.89
N ASN A 131 -16.16 1.25 -2.13
CA ASN A 131 -15.03 1.23 -3.07
C ASN A 131 -14.73 2.55 -3.79
N ALA A 132 -15.32 3.67 -3.38
CA ALA A 132 -15.13 4.94 -4.08
C ALA A 132 -13.66 5.38 -4.18
N ILE A 133 -12.91 5.27 -3.07
CA ILE A 133 -11.48 5.60 -3.05
C ILE A 133 -10.70 4.63 -3.94
N ALA A 134 -10.92 3.32 -3.82
CA ALA A 134 -10.22 2.32 -4.63
C ALA A 134 -10.41 2.56 -6.13
N ARG A 135 -11.65 2.77 -6.57
CA ARG A 135 -11.95 3.08 -7.98
C ARG A 135 -11.21 4.31 -8.49
N GLN A 136 -11.17 5.36 -7.66
CA GLN A 136 -10.52 6.60 -8.05
C GLN A 136 -8.99 6.46 -8.11
N LEU A 137 -8.41 5.80 -7.11
CA LEU A 137 -6.96 5.51 -7.11
C LEU A 137 -6.58 4.59 -8.28
N THR A 138 -7.39 3.57 -8.59
CA THR A 138 -7.14 2.70 -9.74
C THR A 138 -7.15 3.51 -11.04
N ALA A 139 -8.14 4.38 -11.24
CA ALA A 139 -8.23 5.22 -12.42
C ALA A 139 -7.05 6.20 -12.58
N GLN A 140 -6.47 6.66 -11.47
CA GLN A 140 -5.33 7.57 -11.50
C GLN A 140 -3.97 6.87 -11.62
N LEU A 141 -3.81 5.69 -11.01
CA LEU A 141 -2.48 5.13 -10.73
C LEU A 141 -2.19 3.84 -11.49
N SER A 142 -3.20 3.06 -11.86
CA SER A 142 -2.97 1.74 -12.45
C SER A 142 -2.18 1.83 -13.75
N ASP A 143 -2.64 2.65 -14.68
CA ASP A 143 -1.96 2.83 -15.97
C ASP A 143 -0.59 3.52 -15.81
N LEU A 144 -0.49 4.47 -14.88
CA LEU A 144 0.77 5.13 -14.55
C LEU A 144 1.82 4.12 -14.06
N PHE A 145 1.43 3.21 -13.16
CA PHE A 145 2.33 2.19 -12.66
C PHE A 145 2.77 1.21 -13.75
N ALA A 146 1.85 0.78 -14.60
CA ALA A 146 2.16 -0.08 -15.73
C ALA A 146 3.08 0.62 -16.75
N GLU A 147 2.86 1.90 -17.05
CA GLU A 147 3.67 2.70 -17.97
C GLU A 147 5.12 2.86 -17.48
N TYR A 148 5.30 3.10 -16.18
CA TYR A 148 6.63 3.30 -15.59
C TYR A 148 7.27 2.01 -15.07
N GLY A 149 6.65 0.85 -15.31
CA GLY A 149 7.22 -0.45 -14.95
C GLY A 149 7.35 -0.66 -13.44
N VAL A 150 6.34 -0.25 -12.66
CA VAL A 150 6.27 -0.63 -11.25
C VAL A 150 6.07 -2.14 -11.15
N ASP A 151 6.95 -2.83 -10.44
CA ASP A 151 6.91 -4.30 -10.34
C ASP A 151 5.87 -4.76 -9.32
N LEU A 152 5.82 -4.09 -8.16
CA LEU A 152 5.01 -4.53 -7.03
C LEU A 152 4.33 -3.34 -6.34
N VAL A 153 3.06 -3.50 -6.01
CA VAL A 153 2.31 -2.59 -5.14
C VAL A 153 1.87 -3.31 -3.88
N LEU A 154 2.34 -2.85 -2.72
CA LEU A 154 1.90 -3.31 -1.41
C LEU A 154 0.76 -2.42 -0.92
N GLN A 155 -0.39 -3.03 -0.63
CA GLN A 155 -1.62 -2.35 -0.22
C GLN A 155 -2.16 -2.90 1.10
N GLY A 156 -3.03 -2.13 1.76
CA GLY A 156 -3.60 -2.47 3.06
C GLY A 156 -5.08 -2.11 3.16
N HIS A 157 -5.51 -1.66 4.35
CA HIS A 157 -6.83 -1.14 4.68
C HIS A 157 -7.96 -2.19 4.73
N ASP A 158 -8.04 -3.06 3.77
CA ASP A 158 -9.21 -3.94 3.59
C ASP A 158 -9.12 -5.28 4.33
N HIS A 159 -7.99 -5.55 4.98
CA HIS A 159 -7.74 -6.76 5.79
C HIS A 159 -8.02 -8.08 5.04
N MET A 160 -7.80 -8.09 3.74
CA MET A 160 -7.98 -9.26 2.89
C MET A 160 -6.62 -9.88 2.55
N ILE A 161 -6.62 -11.09 2.02
CA ILE A 161 -5.43 -11.73 1.44
C ILE A 161 -5.66 -11.83 -0.06
N SER A 162 -4.87 -11.13 -0.85
CA SER A 162 -5.01 -11.17 -2.29
C SER A 162 -3.71 -10.85 -3.01
N LYS A 163 -3.59 -11.42 -4.20
CA LYS A 163 -2.52 -11.12 -5.16
C LYS A 163 -3.14 -11.09 -6.55
N THR A 164 -2.91 -10.01 -7.28
CA THR A 164 -3.29 -9.95 -8.69
C THR A 164 -2.28 -10.69 -9.56
N LYS A 165 -2.71 -11.08 -10.75
CA LYS A 165 -1.80 -11.33 -11.86
C LYS A 165 -1.05 -10.05 -12.20
N PRO A 166 0.05 -10.11 -12.96
CA PRO A 166 0.67 -8.89 -13.48
C PRO A 166 -0.34 -8.15 -14.38
N LEU A 167 -0.65 -6.90 -14.03
CA LEU A 167 -1.62 -6.06 -14.75
C LEU A 167 -0.90 -4.99 -15.57
N GLY A 168 -1.22 -4.90 -16.85
CA GLY A 168 -0.77 -3.86 -17.77
C GLY A 168 -1.76 -2.70 -17.87
N ILE A 169 -1.60 -1.90 -18.93
CA ILE A 169 -2.47 -0.77 -19.26
C ILE A 169 -3.93 -1.24 -19.36
N GLY A 170 -4.85 -0.43 -18.87
CA GLY A 170 -6.27 -0.73 -18.80
C GLY A 170 -6.63 -1.79 -17.77
N SER A 171 -5.75 -2.06 -16.80
CA SER A 171 -5.91 -3.10 -15.77
C SER A 171 -6.09 -4.51 -16.37
N LEU A 172 -5.47 -4.78 -17.51
CA LEU A 172 -5.58 -6.07 -18.20
C LEU A 172 -4.44 -6.99 -17.77
N PRO A 173 -4.73 -8.27 -17.45
CA PRO A 173 -3.67 -9.25 -17.20
C PRO A 173 -2.75 -9.36 -18.41
N VAL A 174 -1.44 -9.33 -18.17
CA VAL A 174 -0.43 -9.51 -19.20
C VAL A 174 0.14 -10.92 -19.17
N HIS A 175 0.75 -11.33 -20.29
CA HIS A 175 1.38 -12.63 -20.36
C HIS A 175 2.53 -12.74 -19.37
N GLU A 176 2.54 -13.85 -18.63
CA GLU A 176 3.53 -14.18 -17.60
C GLU A 176 4.33 -15.40 -18.04
N THR A 177 5.65 -15.26 -18.02
CA THR A 177 6.54 -16.40 -18.14
C THR A 177 6.80 -16.95 -16.75
N LYS A 178 6.64 -18.26 -16.59
CA LYS A 178 6.85 -18.94 -15.31
C LYS A 178 8.02 -19.89 -15.38
N GLU A 179 8.77 -19.98 -14.30
CA GLU A 179 9.87 -20.91 -14.11
C GLU A 179 9.72 -21.60 -12.75
N THR A 180 9.98 -22.91 -12.71
CA THR A 180 9.94 -23.67 -11.45
C THR A 180 11.37 -23.94 -10.99
N ILE A 181 11.73 -23.44 -9.80
CA ILE A 181 13.03 -23.65 -9.17
C ILE A 181 12.78 -24.31 -7.82
N ASP A 182 13.37 -25.49 -7.59
CA ASP A 182 13.22 -26.26 -6.35
C ASP A 182 11.75 -26.52 -5.93
N GLY A 183 10.87 -26.72 -6.92
CA GLY A 183 9.44 -26.96 -6.69
C GLY A 183 8.59 -25.71 -6.41
N VAL A 184 9.19 -24.53 -6.45
CA VAL A 184 8.49 -23.23 -6.32
C VAL A 184 8.37 -22.59 -7.69
N GLU A 185 7.16 -22.15 -8.03
CA GLU A 185 6.88 -21.43 -9.27
C GLU A 185 7.19 -19.94 -9.11
N TYR A 186 7.99 -19.41 -10.02
CA TYR A 186 8.38 -18.00 -10.09
C TYR A 186 7.84 -17.35 -11.35
N SER A 187 7.35 -16.12 -11.22
CA SER A 187 7.11 -15.24 -12.35
C SER A 187 8.42 -14.58 -12.78
N VAL A 188 8.78 -14.71 -14.05
CA VAL A 188 10.04 -14.23 -14.58
C VAL A 188 9.83 -12.92 -15.34
N ASP A 189 10.34 -11.82 -14.79
CA ASP A 189 10.30 -10.47 -15.36
C ASP A 189 8.92 -10.11 -15.98
N PRO A 190 7.82 -10.22 -15.23
CA PRO A 190 6.49 -9.91 -15.74
C PRO A 190 6.42 -8.45 -16.18
N LYS A 191 5.73 -8.19 -17.32
CA LYS A 191 5.64 -6.85 -17.91
C LYS A 191 4.47 -6.03 -17.36
N GLY A 192 3.93 -6.40 -16.23
CA GLY A 192 2.83 -5.70 -15.56
C GLY A 192 3.07 -5.57 -14.07
N THR A 193 2.29 -4.73 -13.43
CA THR A 193 2.35 -4.48 -12.00
C THR A 193 1.56 -5.53 -11.23
N ILE A 194 2.16 -6.10 -10.18
CA ILE A 194 1.50 -7.05 -9.27
C ILE A 194 1.04 -6.27 -8.03
N TYR A 195 -0.21 -6.46 -7.63
CA TYR A 195 -0.78 -5.84 -6.43
C TYR A 195 -1.00 -6.90 -5.36
N VAL A 196 -0.43 -6.66 -4.17
CA VAL A 196 -0.49 -7.62 -3.06
C VAL A 196 -1.12 -6.96 -1.84
N MET A 197 -2.04 -7.67 -1.22
CA MET A 197 -2.59 -7.38 0.10
C MET A 197 -2.39 -8.60 0.99
N ASN A 198 -1.73 -8.41 2.13
CA ASN A 198 -1.25 -9.51 2.95
C ASN A 198 -2.04 -9.68 4.27
N GLY A 199 -3.27 -9.19 4.31
CA GLY A 199 -4.12 -9.25 5.49
C GLY A 199 -3.69 -8.32 6.63
N PRO A 200 -4.38 -8.40 7.77
CA PRO A 200 -4.04 -7.61 8.96
C PRO A 200 -2.89 -8.27 9.74
N ALA A 201 -2.00 -7.46 10.28
CA ALA A 201 -1.01 -7.91 11.26
C ALA A 201 -1.60 -8.09 12.67
N GLY A 202 -2.83 -7.61 12.90
CA GLY A 202 -3.59 -7.74 14.14
C GLY A 202 -4.75 -8.73 14.02
N ASN A 203 -5.67 -8.71 15.00
CA ASN A 203 -6.78 -9.66 15.11
C ASN A 203 -8.08 -9.21 14.43
N GLN A 204 -8.05 -8.18 13.59
CA GLN A 204 -9.24 -7.67 12.90
C GLN A 204 -9.50 -8.44 11.59
N ALA A 205 -9.96 -9.66 11.73
CA ALA A 205 -10.36 -10.49 10.60
C ALA A 205 -11.49 -9.88 9.77
N ARG A 206 -11.44 -10.08 8.45
CA ARG A 206 -12.53 -9.80 7.53
C ARG A 206 -12.66 -10.94 6.52
N THR A 207 -13.75 -11.67 6.63
CA THR A 207 -13.98 -12.88 5.84
C THR A 207 -14.88 -12.66 4.63
N GLU A 208 -15.57 -11.51 4.56
CA GLU A 208 -16.53 -11.23 3.50
C GLU A 208 -15.83 -10.81 2.21
N VAL A 209 -15.89 -11.66 1.21
CA VAL A 209 -15.42 -11.41 -0.15
C VAL A 209 -16.59 -10.88 -0.98
N TYR A 210 -16.40 -9.76 -1.65
CA TYR A 210 -17.39 -9.15 -2.53
C TYR A 210 -17.19 -9.59 -3.98
N PRO A 211 -18.24 -9.54 -4.83
CA PRO A 211 -18.13 -9.83 -6.26
C PRO A 211 -17.03 -8.96 -6.92
N HIS A 212 -16.09 -9.59 -7.57
CA HIS A 212 -14.97 -8.96 -8.26
C HIS A 212 -14.65 -9.73 -9.55
N ASP A 213 -13.74 -9.20 -10.36
CA ASP A 213 -13.29 -9.87 -11.57
C ASP A 213 -12.17 -10.87 -11.22
N ASP A 214 -12.53 -12.13 -11.09
CA ASP A 214 -11.60 -13.23 -10.77
C ASP A 214 -10.46 -13.36 -11.80
N SER A 215 -10.65 -12.87 -13.03
CA SER A 215 -9.62 -12.95 -14.05
C SER A 215 -8.37 -12.10 -13.74
N LEU A 216 -8.52 -11.10 -12.86
CA LEU A 216 -7.44 -10.22 -12.42
C LEU A 216 -6.56 -10.83 -11.33
N TYR A 217 -7.04 -11.86 -10.63
CA TYR A 217 -6.38 -12.37 -9.43
C TYR A 217 -5.74 -13.74 -9.65
N ASP A 218 -4.63 -13.98 -8.97
CA ASP A 218 -4.10 -15.32 -8.72
C ASP A 218 -4.86 -15.95 -7.55
N TYR A 219 -5.11 -15.17 -6.49
CA TYR A 219 -5.99 -15.50 -5.38
C TYR A 219 -6.59 -14.25 -4.74
N ALA A 220 -7.78 -14.41 -4.15
CA ALA A 220 -8.53 -13.34 -3.50
C ALA A 220 -9.40 -13.94 -2.40
N GLU A 221 -9.01 -13.76 -1.13
CA GLU A 221 -9.60 -14.43 0.01
C GLU A 221 -9.85 -13.48 1.17
N GLY A 222 -10.82 -13.85 2.02
CA GLY A 222 -11.01 -13.23 3.32
C GLY A 222 -9.89 -13.63 4.29
N SER A 223 -9.59 -12.76 5.25
CA SER A 223 -8.65 -13.08 6.32
C SER A 223 -9.41 -13.33 7.61
N ASP A 224 -9.29 -14.50 8.20
CA ASP A 224 -9.93 -14.90 9.46
C ASP A 224 -8.99 -14.92 10.67
N ALA A 225 -7.72 -14.57 10.45
CA ALA A 225 -6.70 -14.46 11.51
C ALA A 225 -5.61 -13.46 11.13
N CYS A 226 -4.64 -13.26 12.01
CA CYS A 226 -3.41 -12.55 11.70
C CYS A 226 -2.70 -13.24 10.53
N SER A 227 -2.46 -12.50 9.46
CA SER A 227 -1.76 -13.00 8.30
C SER A 227 -0.28 -12.63 8.41
N TRP A 228 0.57 -13.63 8.31
CA TRP A 228 2.01 -13.46 8.20
C TRP A 228 2.45 -14.12 6.89
N ALA A 229 3.15 -13.37 6.09
CA ALA A 229 3.81 -13.89 4.91
C ALA A 229 5.31 -14.00 5.17
#